data_e753252cb8075260309146d1d98fc445
#
_entry.id   e753252cb8075260309146d1d98fc445
#
_cell.length_a   1.000
_cell.length_b   1.000
_cell.length_c   1.000
_cell.angle_alpha   90.00
_cell.angle_beta   90.00
_cell.angle_gamma   90.00
#
_symmetry.space_group_name_H-M   'P 1'
#
loop_
_entity.id
_entity.type
_entity.pdbx_description
1 polymer ?
#
loop_
_entity_poly.entity_id
_entity_poly.type
_entity_poly.pdbx_seq_one_letter_code
_entity_poly.pdbx_strand_id
1 'polypeptide(L)'
;MPAGLSARGLQVSLGGRRILDGIDVDFTPGALHGVLGPNGCGKTTLLRTLCGALRPDAGRVLLDDRLVQDLSPARIARVMAVVWQGGQADGDVTVERLVGYGRYAHLPWWQPGPPRHDSAVERAMEATGVGHLAHRRVASLSGGERQRVWIATALAQEPRILLLDEPTTHLDIAHQLDVLDLIRGLNERSGLTVIAVLHDLGQAARYCDRCVVMGQGRIEADGVPSEALSAGEVERNFAVDAWVTTDPGSGHPVIVPRRRVSGQVSPEGPEGKDPS
;
A
#
# COMPACT_ATOMS: atom_id res chain seq x y z
N MET A 1 14.65 -9.35 12.42
CA MET A 1 13.29 -9.59 12.94
C MET A 1 12.33 -8.69 12.19
N PRO A 2 11.12 -9.14 11.83
CA PRO A 2 10.13 -8.28 11.19
C PRO A 2 9.77 -7.09 12.09
N ALA A 3 9.44 -5.94 11.48
CA ALA A 3 9.11 -4.72 12.22
C ALA A 3 7.62 -4.67 12.55
N GLY A 4 7.29 -4.29 13.77
CA GLY A 4 5.92 -4.01 14.19
C GLY A 4 5.50 -2.59 13.80
N LEU A 5 4.32 -2.44 13.22
CA LEU A 5 3.71 -1.15 12.92
C LEU A 5 2.29 -1.13 13.47
N SER A 6 1.95 -0.09 14.20
CA SER A 6 0.59 0.06 14.73
C SER A 6 0.15 1.51 14.79
N ALA A 7 -1.14 1.72 14.82
CA ALA A 7 -1.78 3.01 15.00
C ALA A 7 -2.74 2.95 16.19
N ARG A 8 -2.85 4.05 16.93
CA ARG A 8 -3.72 4.17 18.10
C ARG A 8 -4.43 5.52 18.11
N GLY A 9 -5.75 5.47 18.04
CA GLY A 9 -6.64 6.62 18.12
C GLY A 9 -6.35 7.69 17.07
N LEU A 10 -5.87 7.33 15.86
CA LEU A 10 -5.46 8.30 14.86
C LEU A 10 -6.63 9.17 14.41
N GLN A 11 -6.41 10.48 14.46
CA GLN A 11 -7.30 11.47 13.89
C GLN A 11 -6.52 12.37 12.95
N VAL A 12 -7.06 12.58 11.75
CA VAL A 12 -6.45 13.42 10.73
C VAL A 12 -7.52 14.23 10.03
N SER A 13 -7.29 15.54 9.93
CA SER A 13 -8.15 16.46 9.18
C SER A 13 -7.36 17.08 8.03
N LEU A 14 -7.98 17.19 6.86
CA LEU A 14 -7.42 17.87 5.69
C LEU A 14 -8.43 18.89 5.18
N GLY A 15 -8.01 20.14 4.99
CA GLY A 15 -8.90 21.22 4.54
C GLY A 15 -10.13 21.42 5.45
N GLY A 16 -9.98 21.22 6.76
CA GLY A 16 -11.07 21.35 7.73
C GLY A 16 -12.04 20.15 7.80
N ARG A 17 -11.85 19.12 6.95
CA ARG A 17 -12.65 17.89 6.97
C ARG A 17 -11.91 16.77 7.69
N ARG A 18 -12.58 16.08 8.61
CA ARG A 18 -12.05 14.86 9.26
C ARG A 18 -11.98 13.73 8.23
N ILE A 19 -10.76 13.20 8.01
CA ILE A 19 -10.49 12.11 7.06
C ILE A 19 -10.27 10.80 7.80
N LEU A 20 -9.51 10.82 8.90
CA LEU A 20 -9.38 9.67 9.80
C LEU A 20 -9.97 10.05 11.15
N ASP A 21 -10.74 9.15 11.74
CA ASP A 21 -11.50 9.41 12.96
C ASP A 21 -11.39 8.24 13.95
N GLY A 22 -10.32 8.24 14.74
CA GLY A 22 -10.09 7.24 15.78
C GLY A 22 -9.63 5.89 15.24
N ILE A 23 -8.66 5.85 14.30
CA ILE A 23 -8.12 4.60 13.76
C ILE A 23 -7.25 3.88 14.80
N ASP A 24 -7.63 2.66 15.11
CA ASP A 24 -6.84 1.68 15.86
C ASP A 24 -6.58 0.47 14.98
N VAL A 25 -5.30 0.15 14.69
CA VAL A 25 -4.93 -1.00 13.85
C VAL A 25 -3.53 -1.50 14.19
N ASP A 26 -3.37 -2.82 14.13
CA ASP A 26 -2.08 -3.53 14.27
C ASP A 26 -1.74 -4.26 12.98
N PHE A 27 -0.54 -4.03 12.48
CA PHE A 27 -0.02 -4.77 11.34
C PHE A 27 0.92 -5.87 11.82
N THR A 28 0.49 -7.13 11.64
CA THR A 28 1.26 -8.32 12.03
C THR A 28 2.58 -8.35 11.28
N PRO A 29 3.72 -8.41 11.98
CA PRO A 29 5.02 -8.48 11.34
C PRO A 29 5.18 -9.69 10.41
N GLY A 30 5.70 -9.47 9.21
CA GLY A 30 5.90 -10.51 8.20
C GLY A 30 4.65 -10.95 7.44
N ALA A 31 3.49 -10.36 7.73
CA ALA A 31 2.25 -10.64 7.00
C ALA A 31 2.02 -9.65 5.84
N LEU A 32 1.21 -10.05 4.87
CA LEU A 32 0.67 -9.21 3.80
C LEU A 32 -0.73 -8.74 4.18
N HIS A 33 -0.87 -7.44 4.43
CA HIS A 33 -2.12 -6.78 4.79
C HIS A 33 -2.74 -6.06 3.60
N GLY A 34 -4.01 -6.32 3.32
CA GLY A 34 -4.82 -5.53 2.40
C GLY A 34 -5.59 -4.43 3.13
N VAL A 35 -5.41 -3.17 2.72
CA VAL A 35 -6.24 -2.05 3.18
C VAL A 35 -7.29 -1.76 2.12
N LEU A 36 -8.55 -1.97 2.46
CA LEU A 36 -9.70 -1.93 1.56
C LEU A 36 -10.70 -0.86 1.99
N GLY A 37 -11.62 -0.52 1.11
CA GLY A 37 -12.70 0.41 1.40
C GLY A 37 -13.05 1.28 0.20
N PRO A 38 -14.20 1.98 0.23
CA PRO A 38 -14.65 2.84 -0.86
C PRO A 38 -13.68 4.00 -1.12
N ASN A 39 -13.82 4.63 -2.29
CA ASN A 39 -13.02 5.80 -2.63
C ASN A 39 -13.29 6.94 -1.64
N GLY A 40 -12.23 7.64 -1.26
CA GLY A 40 -12.32 8.76 -0.32
C GLY A 40 -12.50 8.39 1.16
N CYS A 41 -12.48 7.10 1.56
CA CYS A 41 -12.59 6.68 2.95
C CYS A 41 -11.31 6.92 3.79
N GLY A 42 -10.20 7.36 3.16
CA GLY A 42 -8.97 7.73 3.91
C GLY A 42 -7.79 6.77 3.78
N LYS A 43 -7.81 5.74 2.90
CA LYS A 43 -6.73 4.74 2.74
C LYS A 43 -5.34 5.36 2.52
N THR A 44 -5.20 6.20 1.50
CA THR A 44 -3.94 6.92 1.22
C THR A 44 -3.53 7.84 2.37
N THR A 45 -4.50 8.47 3.06
CA THR A 45 -4.24 9.30 4.25
C THR A 45 -3.69 8.45 5.38
N LEU A 46 -4.24 7.25 5.59
CA LEU A 46 -3.71 6.28 6.55
C LEU A 46 -2.25 5.92 6.21
N LEU A 47 -1.96 5.52 4.97
CA LEU A 47 -0.59 5.19 4.57
C LEU A 47 0.39 6.36 4.80
N ARG A 48 -0.03 7.59 4.44
CA ARG A 48 0.80 8.79 4.65
C ARG A 48 1.06 9.06 6.13
N THR A 49 0.10 8.78 6.98
CA THR A 49 0.25 8.94 8.43
C THR A 49 1.14 7.84 9.01
N LEU A 50 0.97 6.59 8.58
CA LEU A 50 1.79 5.46 9.01
C LEU A 50 3.28 5.65 8.70
N CYS A 51 3.62 6.19 7.53
CA CYS A 51 5.02 6.45 7.15
C CYS A 51 5.59 7.78 7.66
N GLY A 52 4.81 8.54 8.45
CA GLY A 52 5.24 9.83 8.98
C GLY A 52 5.26 10.99 7.98
N ALA A 53 4.78 10.79 6.74
CA ALA A 53 4.64 11.83 5.73
C ALA A 53 3.51 12.83 6.08
N LEU A 54 2.57 12.41 6.93
CA LEU A 54 1.50 13.24 7.44
C LEU A 54 1.43 13.10 8.97
N ARG A 55 1.46 14.23 9.67
CA ARG A 55 1.32 14.26 11.13
C ARG A 55 -0.17 14.18 11.51
N PRO A 56 -0.58 13.27 12.41
CA PRO A 56 -1.95 13.22 12.88
C PRO A 56 -2.27 14.41 13.81
N ASP A 57 -3.56 14.81 13.84
CA ASP A 57 -4.08 15.82 14.78
C ASP A 57 -4.12 15.26 16.22
N ALA A 58 -4.46 13.97 16.34
CA ALA A 58 -4.48 13.22 17.60
C ALA A 58 -4.14 11.74 17.35
N GLY A 59 -3.84 11.02 18.43
CA GLY A 59 -3.40 9.63 18.35
C GLY A 59 -1.91 9.51 18.02
N ARG A 60 -1.48 8.31 17.73
CA ARG A 60 -0.06 8.00 17.50
C ARG A 60 0.14 6.81 16.57
N VAL A 61 1.27 6.84 15.85
CA VAL A 61 1.81 5.70 15.10
C VAL A 61 3.05 5.18 15.82
N LEU A 62 3.12 3.87 16.00
CA LEU A 62 4.25 3.20 16.64
C LEU A 62 4.95 2.29 15.62
N LEU A 63 6.27 2.45 15.52
CA LEU A 63 7.17 1.60 14.75
C LEU A 63 8.17 0.95 15.74
N ASP A 64 8.10 -0.36 15.92
CA ASP A 64 8.85 -1.09 16.95
C ASP A 64 8.74 -0.40 18.33
N ASP A 65 7.50 -0.13 18.78
CA ASP A 65 7.15 0.54 20.04
C ASP A 65 7.68 1.99 20.20
N ARG A 66 8.19 2.59 19.12
CA ARG A 66 8.65 3.99 19.11
C ARG A 66 7.67 4.85 18.31
N LEU A 67 7.43 6.04 18.79
CA LEU A 67 6.61 7.01 18.06
C LEU A 67 7.27 7.39 16.74
N VAL A 68 6.55 7.20 15.64
CA VAL A 68 7.02 7.60 14.30
C VAL A 68 7.33 9.09 14.24
N GLN A 69 6.56 9.91 14.95
CA GLN A 69 6.74 11.36 15.02
C GLN A 69 8.08 11.79 15.64
N ASP A 70 8.68 10.91 16.46
CA ASP A 70 9.97 11.17 17.16
C ASP A 70 11.17 10.62 16.36
N LEU A 71 10.91 9.91 15.25
CA LEU A 71 11.95 9.36 14.41
C LEU A 71 12.35 10.35 13.31
N SER A 72 13.65 10.39 13.01
CA SER A 72 14.09 11.14 11.82
C SER A 72 13.60 10.47 10.53
N PRO A 73 13.34 11.25 9.45
CA PRO A 73 12.96 10.69 8.16
C PRO A 73 13.91 9.61 7.65
N ALA A 74 15.22 9.79 7.82
CA ALA A 74 16.24 8.81 7.44
C ALA A 74 16.10 7.51 8.23
N ARG A 75 15.69 7.57 9.51
CA ARG A 75 15.47 6.37 10.32
C ARG A 75 14.21 5.63 9.89
N ILE A 76 13.14 6.34 9.60
CA ILE A 76 11.90 5.76 9.05
C ILE A 76 12.22 5.08 7.72
N ALA A 77 12.91 5.78 6.81
CA ALA A 77 13.26 5.29 5.49
C ALA A 77 14.16 4.05 5.49
N ARG A 78 14.96 3.80 6.52
CA ARG A 78 15.75 2.55 6.68
C ARG A 78 14.93 1.34 7.10
N VAL A 79 13.70 1.54 7.53
CA VAL A 79 12.82 0.47 8.03
C VAL A 79 11.61 0.29 7.13
N MET A 80 11.10 1.40 6.58
CA MET A 80 9.85 1.44 5.85
C MET A 80 10.06 2.12 4.49
N ALA A 81 9.69 1.44 3.42
CA ALA A 81 9.64 1.99 2.07
C ALA A 81 8.18 2.16 1.61
N VAL A 82 7.95 3.12 0.72
CA VAL A 82 6.61 3.42 0.21
C VAL A 82 6.66 3.51 -1.31
N VAL A 83 5.72 2.84 -1.97
CA VAL A 83 5.43 3.02 -3.40
C VAL A 83 4.08 3.72 -3.51
N TRP A 84 4.10 4.96 -3.97
CA TRP A 84 2.90 5.76 -4.17
C TRP A 84 2.26 5.48 -5.53
N GLN A 85 0.94 5.64 -5.60
CA GLN A 85 0.20 5.60 -6.86
C GLN A 85 0.74 6.65 -7.84
N GLY A 86 0.92 6.26 -9.11
CA GLY A 86 1.26 7.19 -10.19
C GLY A 86 2.67 7.77 -10.14
N GLY A 87 3.63 7.06 -9.54
CA GLY A 87 5.03 7.48 -9.51
C GLY A 87 5.52 7.89 -10.91
N GLN A 88 6.01 9.14 -11.03
CA GLN A 88 6.62 9.67 -12.26
C GLN A 88 8.12 9.81 -12.03
N ALA A 89 8.89 9.40 -13.03
CA ALA A 89 10.32 9.70 -13.09
C ALA A 89 10.56 10.68 -14.24
N ASP A 90 11.38 11.69 -13.99
CA ASP A 90 11.76 12.67 -15.02
C ASP A 90 12.44 11.97 -16.21
N GLY A 91 12.11 12.44 -17.43
CA GLY A 91 12.24 11.78 -18.73
C GLY A 91 13.50 11.00 -19.08
N ASP A 92 14.69 11.32 -18.54
CA ASP A 92 15.97 10.71 -18.98
C ASP A 92 16.60 9.74 -17.96
N VAL A 93 15.88 9.39 -16.88
CA VAL A 93 16.42 8.52 -15.84
C VAL A 93 16.36 7.06 -16.32
N THR A 94 17.50 6.33 -16.21
CA THR A 94 17.56 4.88 -16.43
C THR A 94 17.01 4.10 -15.24
N VAL A 95 16.60 2.87 -15.50
CA VAL A 95 16.07 1.95 -14.45
C VAL A 95 17.09 1.80 -13.31
N GLU A 96 18.34 1.46 -13.61
CA GLU A 96 19.40 1.31 -12.61
C GLU A 96 19.58 2.57 -11.75
N ARG A 97 19.54 3.74 -12.37
CA ARG A 97 19.67 5.00 -11.65
C ARG A 97 18.47 5.27 -10.74
N LEU A 98 17.23 4.98 -11.21
CA LEU A 98 16.04 5.15 -10.40
C LEU A 98 16.05 4.20 -9.20
N VAL A 99 16.36 2.92 -9.41
CA VAL A 99 16.49 1.94 -8.33
C VAL A 99 17.57 2.37 -7.33
N GLY A 100 18.69 2.93 -7.84
CA GLY A 100 19.75 3.48 -7.00
C GLY A 100 19.28 4.58 -6.05
N TYR A 101 18.25 5.35 -6.39
CA TYR A 101 17.71 6.37 -5.48
C TYR A 101 17.15 5.77 -4.17
N GLY A 102 16.73 4.50 -4.16
CA GLY A 102 16.36 3.80 -2.95
C GLY A 102 17.47 3.77 -1.89
N ARG A 103 18.74 3.91 -2.30
CA ARG A 103 19.89 3.91 -1.37
C ARG A 103 20.10 5.21 -0.60
N TYR A 104 19.43 6.30 -0.96
CA TYR A 104 19.63 7.60 -0.29
C TYR A 104 19.42 7.54 1.23
N ALA A 105 18.54 6.69 1.75
CA ALA A 105 18.34 6.51 3.18
C ALA A 105 19.59 5.98 3.92
N HIS A 106 20.52 5.35 3.20
CA HIS A 106 21.74 4.74 3.73
C HIS A 106 23.01 5.56 3.47
N LEU A 107 22.92 6.58 2.60
CA LEU A 107 24.07 7.39 2.25
C LEU A 107 24.32 8.49 3.28
N PRO A 108 25.58 8.83 3.56
CA PRO A 108 25.90 10.02 4.30
C PRO A 108 25.52 11.28 3.48
N TRP A 109 25.15 12.36 4.18
CA TRP A 109 24.62 13.58 3.55
C TRP A 109 25.58 14.26 2.57
N TRP A 110 26.89 13.99 2.67
CA TRP A 110 27.92 14.56 1.75
C TRP A 110 28.15 13.72 0.50
N GLN A 111 27.55 12.54 0.39
CA GLN A 111 27.71 11.68 -0.78
C GLN A 111 26.70 12.08 -1.87
N PRO A 112 27.15 12.44 -3.08
CA PRO A 112 26.26 13.00 -4.12
C PRO A 112 25.31 12.00 -4.77
N GLY A 113 25.39 10.71 -4.40
CA GLY A 113 24.51 9.67 -4.94
C GLY A 113 24.99 8.27 -4.64
N PRO A 114 24.21 7.25 -4.99
CA PRO A 114 24.59 5.86 -4.79
C PRO A 114 25.84 5.50 -5.58
N PRO A 115 26.65 4.54 -5.09
CA PRO A 115 27.77 3.98 -5.84
C PRO A 115 27.28 3.39 -7.16
N ARG A 116 28.13 3.38 -8.20
CA ARG A 116 27.79 2.80 -9.51
C ARG A 116 27.45 1.30 -9.43
N HIS A 117 28.02 0.58 -8.47
CA HIS A 117 27.77 -0.83 -8.20
C HIS A 117 27.37 -0.97 -6.74
N ASP A 118 26.09 -1.02 -6.46
CA ASP A 118 25.52 -1.26 -5.14
C ASP A 118 24.80 -2.60 -5.16
N SER A 119 25.29 -3.55 -4.37
CA SER A 119 24.74 -4.91 -4.32
C SER A 119 23.28 -4.94 -3.89
N ALA A 120 22.79 -3.95 -3.13
CA ALA A 120 21.38 -3.86 -2.78
C ALA A 120 20.54 -3.44 -3.98
N VAL A 121 21.05 -2.59 -4.87
CA VAL A 121 20.41 -2.23 -6.15
C VAL A 121 20.33 -3.46 -7.04
N GLU A 122 21.42 -4.20 -7.20
CA GLU A 122 21.46 -5.43 -8.01
C GLU A 122 20.46 -6.46 -7.49
N ARG A 123 20.48 -6.75 -6.18
CA ARG A 123 19.50 -7.67 -5.56
C ARG A 123 18.05 -7.22 -5.73
N ALA A 124 17.76 -5.92 -5.60
CA ALA A 124 16.41 -5.40 -5.77
C ALA A 124 15.93 -5.56 -7.21
N MET A 125 16.80 -5.30 -8.20
CA MET A 125 16.48 -5.47 -9.62
C MET A 125 16.30 -6.96 -9.99
N GLU A 126 17.10 -7.85 -9.43
CA GLU A 126 16.96 -9.30 -9.61
C GLU A 126 15.65 -9.80 -8.99
N ALA A 127 15.37 -9.42 -7.74
CA ALA A 127 14.18 -9.84 -7.00
C ALA A 127 12.87 -9.42 -7.68
N THR A 128 12.89 -8.33 -8.47
CA THR A 128 11.72 -7.81 -9.22
C THR A 128 11.74 -8.19 -10.70
N GLY A 129 12.80 -8.89 -11.17
CA GLY A 129 12.96 -9.32 -12.56
C GLY A 129 13.21 -8.19 -13.56
N VAL A 130 13.70 -7.02 -13.10
CA VAL A 130 13.95 -5.84 -13.97
C VAL A 130 15.41 -5.66 -14.36
N GLY A 131 16.31 -6.60 -14.03
CA GLY A 131 17.75 -6.52 -14.32
C GLY A 131 18.06 -6.30 -15.80
N HIS A 132 17.31 -6.94 -16.69
CA HIS A 132 17.46 -6.79 -18.15
C HIS A 132 17.06 -5.40 -18.67
N LEU A 133 16.40 -4.57 -17.84
CA LEU A 133 15.95 -3.22 -18.17
C LEU A 133 16.91 -2.14 -17.64
N ALA A 134 18.01 -2.50 -16.97
CA ALA A 134 18.90 -1.60 -16.23
C ALA A 134 19.21 -0.29 -16.96
N HIS A 135 19.56 -0.39 -18.23
CA HIS A 135 19.99 0.75 -19.07
C HIS A 135 18.86 1.40 -19.86
N ARG A 136 17.62 0.87 -19.76
CA ARG A 136 16.45 1.47 -20.43
C ARG A 136 16.00 2.73 -19.66
N ARG A 137 15.44 3.69 -20.40
CA ARG A 137 14.79 4.87 -19.79
C ARG A 137 13.45 4.45 -19.18
N VAL A 138 13.17 4.91 -17.99
CA VAL A 138 11.91 4.61 -17.27
C VAL A 138 10.67 5.04 -18.08
N ALA A 139 10.77 6.16 -18.80
CA ALA A 139 9.69 6.65 -19.65
C ALA A 139 9.31 5.70 -20.81
N SER A 140 10.22 4.78 -21.21
CA SER A 140 9.99 3.82 -22.31
C SER A 140 9.39 2.49 -21.85
N LEU A 141 9.15 2.32 -20.56
CA LEU A 141 8.65 1.09 -19.98
C LEU A 141 7.13 0.97 -20.09
N SER A 142 6.64 -0.27 -20.22
CA SER A 142 5.24 -0.59 -20.02
C SER A 142 4.77 -0.27 -18.60
N GLY A 143 3.46 -0.21 -18.35
CA GLY A 143 2.90 0.02 -17.02
C GLY A 143 3.39 -0.99 -15.98
N GLY A 144 3.35 -2.29 -16.33
CA GLY A 144 3.80 -3.36 -15.45
C GLY A 144 5.31 -3.35 -15.19
N GLU A 145 6.14 -3.13 -16.23
CA GLU A 145 7.59 -2.95 -16.06
C GLU A 145 7.90 -1.77 -15.13
N ARG A 146 7.25 -0.64 -15.35
CA ARG A 146 7.42 0.56 -14.53
C ARG A 146 7.02 0.33 -13.07
N GLN A 147 5.91 -0.37 -12.82
CA GLN A 147 5.49 -0.73 -11.47
C GLN A 147 6.53 -1.61 -10.76
N ARG A 148 7.08 -2.62 -11.45
CA ARG A 148 8.15 -3.47 -10.91
C ARG A 148 9.43 -2.66 -10.60
N VAL A 149 9.75 -1.65 -11.41
CA VAL A 149 10.90 -0.75 -11.17
C VAL A 149 10.67 0.13 -9.92
N TRP A 150 9.45 0.62 -9.68
CA TRP A 150 9.13 1.33 -8.44
C TRP A 150 9.24 0.43 -7.21
N ILE A 151 8.77 -0.83 -7.31
CA ILE A 151 8.96 -1.82 -6.25
C ILE A 151 10.45 -2.10 -6.03
N ALA A 152 11.25 -2.25 -7.10
CA ALA A 152 12.71 -2.40 -6.99
C ALA A 152 13.36 -1.21 -6.27
N THR A 153 12.93 0.02 -6.58
CA THR A 153 13.42 1.24 -5.92
C THR A 153 13.14 1.21 -4.42
N ALA A 154 11.94 0.79 -4.05
CA ALA A 154 11.58 0.61 -2.64
C ALA A 154 12.40 -0.51 -1.95
N LEU A 155 12.61 -1.64 -2.63
CA LEU A 155 13.40 -2.77 -2.11
C LEU A 155 14.90 -2.44 -1.98
N ALA A 156 15.45 -1.61 -2.84
CA ALA A 156 16.84 -1.14 -2.73
C ALA A 156 17.11 -0.39 -1.41
N GLN A 157 16.06 0.09 -0.74
CA GLN A 157 16.11 0.64 0.61
C GLN A 157 16.35 -0.44 1.69
N GLU A 158 16.25 -1.74 1.35
CA GLU A 158 16.29 -2.89 2.26
C GLU A 158 15.31 -2.72 3.44
N PRO A 159 14.02 -2.42 3.15
CA PRO A 159 13.04 -2.15 4.19
C PRO A 159 12.61 -3.45 4.90
N ARG A 160 12.08 -3.29 6.12
CA ARG A 160 11.35 -4.36 6.84
C ARG A 160 9.83 -4.26 6.65
N ILE A 161 9.36 -3.07 6.23
CA ILE A 161 7.96 -2.78 5.94
C ILE A 161 7.86 -2.14 4.56
N LEU A 162 6.96 -2.63 3.72
CA LEU A 162 6.65 -2.07 2.41
C LEU A 162 5.20 -1.61 2.36
N LEU A 163 5.00 -0.31 2.16
CA LEU A 163 3.69 0.29 1.94
C LEU A 163 3.45 0.46 0.44
N LEU A 164 2.31 0.02 -0.04
CA LEU A 164 1.93 0.09 -1.46
C LEU A 164 0.59 0.80 -1.58
N ASP A 165 0.58 1.94 -2.25
CA ASP A 165 -0.65 2.69 -2.53
C ASP A 165 -1.14 2.34 -3.94
N GLU A 166 -2.15 1.45 -4.03
CA GLU A 166 -2.77 0.99 -5.26
C GLU A 166 -1.79 0.43 -6.32
N PRO A 167 -1.01 -0.61 -5.98
CA PRO A 167 0.07 -1.09 -6.85
C PRO A 167 -0.39 -1.71 -8.16
N THR A 168 -1.67 -2.04 -8.31
CA THR A 168 -2.23 -2.71 -9.49
C THR A 168 -3.10 -1.80 -10.36
N THR A 169 -3.29 -0.53 -9.98
CA THR A 169 -4.15 0.42 -10.70
C THR A 169 -3.57 0.74 -12.08
N HIS A 170 -4.42 0.85 -13.10
CA HIS A 170 -4.09 1.08 -14.52
C HIS A 170 -3.29 -0.04 -15.21
N LEU A 171 -3.21 -1.23 -14.61
CA LEU A 171 -2.64 -2.41 -15.23
C LEU A 171 -3.76 -3.33 -15.75
N ASP A 172 -3.49 -4.06 -16.84
CA ASP A 172 -4.36 -5.16 -17.24
C ASP A 172 -4.28 -6.34 -16.26
N ILE A 173 -5.23 -7.27 -16.38
CA ILE A 173 -5.39 -8.39 -15.43
C ILE A 173 -4.10 -9.22 -15.30
N ALA A 174 -3.41 -9.51 -16.42
CA ALA A 174 -2.20 -10.32 -16.39
C ALA A 174 -1.08 -9.62 -15.60
N HIS A 175 -0.85 -8.32 -15.87
CA HIS A 175 0.15 -7.53 -15.17
C HIS A 175 -0.23 -7.28 -13.69
N GLN A 176 -1.53 -7.18 -13.36
CA GLN A 176 -1.98 -7.11 -11.97
C GLN A 176 -1.59 -8.36 -11.19
N LEU A 177 -1.84 -9.55 -11.76
CA LEU A 177 -1.46 -10.82 -11.15
C LEU A 177 0.06 -10.93 -11.00
N ASP A 178 0.82 -10.59 -12.05
CA ASP A 178 2.28 -10.58 -12.00
C ASP A 178 2.84 -9.71 -10.85
N VAL A 179 2.26 -8.53 -10.62
CA VAL A 179 2.67 -7.63 -9.54
C VAL A 179 2.29 -8.20 -8.18
N LEU A 180 1.11 -8.78 -8.03
CA LEU A 180 0.67 -9.39 -6.78
C LEU A 180 1.46 -10.66 -6.44
N ASP A 181 1.74 -11.51 -7.43
CA ASP A 181 2.60 -12.69 -7.27
C ASP A 181 4.02 -12.28 -6.86
N LEU A 182 4.57 -11.22 -7.45
CA LEU A 182 5.85 -10.64 -7.05
C LEU A 182 5.82 -10.19 -5.59
N ILE A 183 4.81 -9.41 -5.18
CA ILE A 183 4.67 -8.90 -3.81
C ILE A 183 4.54 -10.06 -2.81
N ARG A 184 3.70 -11.06 -3.13
CA ARG A 184 3.53 -12.24 -2.29
C ARG A 184 4.83 -13.03 -2.16
N GLY A 185 5.52 -13.28 -3.27
CA GLY A 185 6.81 -13.95 -3.26
C GLY A 185 7.90 -13.19 -2.49
N LEU A 186 7.90 -11.86 -2.51
CA LEU A 186 8.80 -11.04 -1.69
C LEU A 186 8.47 -11.19 -0.19
N ASN A 187 7.20 -11.12 0.18
CA ASN A 187 6.75 -11.32 1.56
C ASN A 187 7.18 -12.69 2.09
N GLU A 188 6.93 -13.77 1.35
CA GLU A 188 7.25 -15.14 1.77
C GLU A 188 8.74 -15.41 1.90
N ARG A 189 9.54 -14.93 0.92
CA ARG A 189 10.99 -15.21 0.90
C ARG A 189 11.79 -14.40 1.92
N SER A 190 11.38 -13.17 2.20
CA SER A 190 12.16 -12.25 3.04
C SER A 190 11.51 -11.94 4.40
N GLY A 191 10.29 -12.41 4.66
CA GLY A 191 9.54 -12.03 5.87
C GLY A 191 9.19 -10.55 5.92
N LEU A 192 9.13 -9.89 4.75
CA LEU A 192 8.78 -8.49 4.61
C LEU A 192 7.33 -8.26 5.05
N THR A 193 7.09 -7.33 5.96
CA THR A 193 5.72 -6.88 6.26
C THR A 193 5.24 -6.02 5.10
N VAL A 194 4.12 -6.37 4.49
CA VAL A 194 3.54 -5.62 3.37
C VAL A 194 2.17 -5.07 3.75
N ILE A 195 1.92 -3.80 3.47
CA ILE A 195 0.62 -3.15 3.63
C ILE A 195 0.26 -2.54 2.29
N ALA A 196 -0.73 -3.12 1.62
CA ALA A 196 -1.16 -2.73 0.28
C ALA A 196 -2.59 -2.20 0.28
N VAL A 197 -2.78 -0.99 -0.23
CA VAL A 197 -4.12 -0.50 -0.58
C VAL A 197 -4.56 -1.20 -1.86
N LEU A 198 -5.66 -1.92 -1.79
CA LEU A 198 -6.23 -2.66 -2.92
C LEU A 198 -7.68 -2.22 -3.17
N HIS A 199 -8.12 -2.31 -4.43
CA HIS A 199 -9.50 -2.03 -4.82
C HIS A 199 -10.30 -3.29 -5.11
N ASP A 200 -9.63 -4.35 -5.55
CA ASP A 200 -10.25 -5.62 -5.91
C ASP A 200 -10.32 -6.53 -4.69
N LEU A 201 -11.56 -6.88 -4.27
CA LEU A 201 -11.80 -7.74 -3.12
C LEU A 201 -11.32 -9.17 -3.37
N GLY A 202 -11.39 -9.66 -4.62
CA GLY A 202 -10.91 -10.99 -4.99
C GLY A 202 -9.39 -11.07 -4.91
N GLN A 203 -8.67 -10.03 -5.35
CA GLN A 203 -7.22 -9.93 -5.18
C GLN A 203 -6.85 -9.91 -3.69
N ALA A 204 -7.53 -9.10 -2.88
CA ALA A 204 -7.27 -9.05 -1.44
C ALA A 204 -7.56 -10.41 -0.77
N ALA A 205 -8.67 -11.06 -1.12
CA ALA A 205 -9.04 -12.36 -0.60
C ALA A 205 -8.01 -13.45 -0.92
N ARG A 206 -7.39 -13.38 -2.11
CA ARG A 206 -6.43 -14.38 -2.59
C ARG A 206 -5.01 -14.16 -2.06
N TYR A 207 -4.57 -12.92 -1.95
CA TYR A 207 -3.15 -12.60 -1.70
C TYR A 207 -2.85 -12.19 -0.27
N CYS A 208 -3.82 -11.61 0.46
CA CYS A 208 -3.56 -11.06 1.79
C CYS A 208 -3.74 -12.11 2.89
N ASP A 209 -2.89 -12.03 3.91
CA ASP A 209 -3.04 -12.81 5.15
C ASP A 209 -4.12 -12.18 6.05
N ARG A 210 -4.26 -10.85 5.99
CA ARG A 210 -5.28 -10.08 6.72
C ARG A 210 -5.81 -8.93 5.86
N CYS A 211 -7.07 -8.59 6.09
CA CYS A 211 -7.75 -7.46 5.45
C CYS A 211 -8.24 -6.48 6.50
N VAL A 212 -7.91 -5.22 6.30
CA VAL A 212 -8.41 -4.07 7.07
C VAL A 212 -9.38 -3.31 6.17
N VAL A 213 -10.66 -3.32 6.52
CA VAL A 213 -11.70 -2.63 5.76
C VAL A 213 -11.99 -1.28 6.41
N MET A 214 -11.84 -0.22 5.64
CA MET A 214 -12.09 1.16 6.06
C MET A 214 -13.41 1.68 5.50
N GLY A 215 -14.16 2.39 6.33
CA GLY A 215 -15.36 3.13 5.95
C GLY A 215 -15.42 4.46 6.70
N GLN A 216 -15.74 5.56 6.00
CA GLN A 216 -15.94 6.90 6.61
C GLN A 216 -14.83 7.34 7.58
N GLY A 217 -13.58 7.00 7.28
CA GLY A 217 -12.43 7.35 8.12
C GLY A 217 -12.20 6.46 9.35
N ARG A 218 -12.90 5.34 9.46
CA ARG A 218 -12.80 4.37 10.57
C ARG A 218 -12.45 2.98 10.06
N ILE A 219 -12.01 2.09 10.96
CA ILE A 219 -11.91 0.66 10.68
C ILE A 219 -13.28 0.04 10.93
N GLU A 220 -13.83 -0.59 9.92
CA GLU A 220 -15.12 -1.28 9.97
C GLU A 220 -14.95 -2.78 10.19
N ALA A 221 -13.88 -3.36 9.64
CA ALA A 221 -13.50 -4.75 9.87
C ALA A 221 -11.98 -4.93 9.81
N ASP A 222 -11.44 -5.83 10.62
CA ASP A 222 -10.04 -6.26 10.62
C ASP A 222 -9.98 -7.75 10.94
N GLY A 223 -9.50 -8.56 10.02
CA GLY A 223 -9.46 -10.00 10.21
C GLY A 223 -8.81 -10.74 9.04
N VAL A 224 -8.87 -12.06 9.10
CA VAL A 224 -8.52 -12.89 7.93
C VAL A 224 -9.52 -12.64 6.79
N PRO A 225 -9.14 -12.84 5.52
CA PRO A 225 -10.02 -12.52 4.38
C PRO A 225 -11.41 -13.14 4.46
N SER A 226 -11.55 -14.37 4.98
CA SER A 226 -12.85 -15.06 5.13
C SER A 226 -13.80 -14.36 6.11
N GLU A 227 -13.27 -13.65 7.09
CA GLU A 227 -14.03 -12.89 8.08
C GLU A 227 -14.30 -11.46 7.61
N ALA A 228 -13.23 -10.73 7.28
CA ALA A 228 -13.28 -9.32 6.90
C ALA A 228 -14.01 -9.07 5.56
N LEU A 229 -14.10 -10.08 4.69
CA LEU A 229 -14.75 -10.03 3.37
C LEU A 229 -15.92 -11.02 3.27
N SER A 230 -16.56 -11.35 4.38
CA SER A 230 -17.81 -12.13 4.37
C SER A 230 -18.91 -11.37 3.61
N ALA A 231 -19.94 -12.07 3.13
CA ALA A 231 -21.02 -11.45 2.35
C ALA A 231 -21.66 -10.27 3.09
N GLY A 232 -21.85 -10.40 4.42
CA GLY A 232 -22.41 -9.33 5.24
C GLY A 232 -21.47 -8.12 5.38
N GLU A 233 -20.14 -8.33 5.45
CA GLU A 233 -19.18 -7.24 5.49
C GLU A 233 -19.06 -6.53 4.13
N VAL A 234 -19.11 -7.30 3.03
CA VAL A 234 -19.10 -6.73 1.68
C VAL A 234 -20.36 -5.86 1.45
N GLU A 235 -21.53 -6.35 1.86
CA GLU A 235 -22.77 -5.57 1.74
C GLU A 235 -22.73 -4.29 2.56
N ARG A 236 -22.32 -4.36 3.83
CA ARG A 236 -22.26 -3.20 4.73
C ARG A 236 -21.27 -2.13 4.28
N ASN A 237 -20.06 -2.56 3.90
CA ASN A 237 -18.95 -1.63 3.69
C ASN A 237 -18.81 -1.14 2.25
N PHE A 238 -19.33 -1.92 1.27
CA PHE A 238 -19.21 -1.59 -0.15
C PHE A 238 -20.56 -1.36 -0.85
N ALA A 239 -21.68 -1.55 -0.13
CA ALA A 239 -23.05 -1.47 -0.67
C ALA A 239 -23.26 -2.41 -1.87
N VAL A 240 -22.70 -3.62 -1.79
CA VAL A 240 -22.77 -4.65 -2.83
C VAL A 240 -23.27 -5.95 -2.23
N ASP A 241 -24.42 -6.46 -2.74
CA ASP A 241 -24.83 -7.83 -2.54
C ASP A 241 -23.86 -8.74 -3.29
N ALA A 242 -23.17 -9.60 -2.58
CA ALA A 242 -22.17 -10.50 -3.13
C ALA A 242 -22.41 -11.93 -2.68
N TRP A 243 -22.22 -12.87 -3.60
CA TRP A 243 -22.07 -14.27 -3.24
C TRP A 243 -20.62 -14.53 -2.86
N VAL A 244 -20.40 -15.02 -1.66
CA VAL A 244 -19.08 -15.39 -1.16
C VAL A 244 -19.03 -16.90 -0.96
N THR A 245 -18.06 -17.54 -1.58
CA THR A 245 -17.80 -18.98 -1.48
C THR A 245 -16.31 -19.21 -1.25
N THR A 246 -15.90 -20.45 -1.09
CA THR A 246 -14.50 -20.83 -0.93
C THR A 246 -14.03 -21.55 -2.17
N ASP A 247 -12.89 -21.14 -2.71
CA ASP A 247 -12.21 -21.87 -3.78
C ASP A 247 -11.74 -23.25 -3.24
N PRO A 248 -12.21 -24.37 -3.80
CA PRO A 248 -11.87 -25.70 -3.29
C PRO A 248 -10.39 -26.06 -3.47
N GLY A 249 -9.68 -25.39 -4.38
CA GLY A 249 -8.27 -25.64 -4.64
C GLY A 249 -7.33 -24.90 -3.68
N SER A 250 -7.62 -23.64 -3.40
CA SER A 250 -6.77 -22.76 -2.59
C SER A 250 -7.28 -22.50 -1.17
N GLY A 251 -8.56 -22.73 -0.91
CA GLY A 251 -9.20 -22.40 0.37
C GLY A 251 -9.49 -20.91 0.56
N HIS A 252 -9.16 -20.06 -0.41
CA HIS A 252 -9.40 -18.61 -0.34
C HIS A 252 -10.87 -18.24 -0.65
N PRO A 253 -11.39 -17.15 -0.07
CA PRO A 253 -12.70 -16.65 -0.43
C PRO A 253 -12.77 -16.20 -1.88
N VAL A 254 -13.84 -16.57 -2.57
CA VAL A 254 -14.21 -16.08 -3.90
C VAL A 254 -15.42 -15.19 -3.76
N ILE A 255 -15.28 -13.93 -4.14
CA ILE A 255 -16.30 -12.90 -3.98
C ILE A 255 -16.85 -12.58 -5.36
N VAL A 256 -18.14 -12.87 -5.57
CA VAL A 256 -18.84 -12.61 -6.83
C VAL A 256 -19.89 -11.52 -6.60
N PRO A 257 -19.63 -10.28 -7.03
CA PRO A 257 -20.61 -9.20 -6.92
C PRO A 257 -21.85 -9.53 -7.75
N ARG A 258 -23.04 -9.31 -7.19
CA ARG A 258 -24.32 -9.56 -7.88
C ARG A 258 -25.03 -8.27 -8.27
N ARG A 259 -25.18 -7.37 -7.30
CA ARG A 259 -25.88 -6.10 -7.53
C ARG A 259 -25.49 -5.07 -6.48
N ARG A 260 -25.67 -3.80 -6.82
CA ARG A 260 -25.58 -2.72 -5.85
C ARG A 260 -26.80 -2.75 -4.91
N VAL A 261 -26.58 -2.60 -3.61
CA VAL A 261 -27.66 -2.45 -2.63
C VAL A 261 -28.01 -0.97 -2.52
N SER A 262 -29.25 -0.64 -2.91
CA SER A 262 -29.78 0.72 -2.79
C SER A 262 -30.30 0.92 -1.37
N GLY A 263 -29.61 1.75 -0.53
CA GLY A 263 -30.09 2.01 0.83
C GLY A 263 -29.17 2.80 1.75
N GLN A 264 -27.88 2.94 1.43
CA GLN A 264 -26.99 3.84 2.16
C GLN A 264 -26.50 4.95 1.23
N VAL A 265 -27.32 6.00 1.11
CA VAL A 265 -26.93 7.24 0.44
C VAL A 265 -25.90 7.93 1.31
N SER A 266 -24.67 8.07 0.80
CA SER A 266 -23.77 9.10 1.30
C SER A 266 -24.49 10.45 1.21
N PRO A 267 -24.48 11.31 2.22
CA PRO A 267 -25.07 12.63 2.11
C PRO A 267 -24.35 13.39 0.99
N GLU A 268 -25.03 13.67 -0.08
CA GLU A 268 -24.62 14.64 -1.08
C GLU A 268 -24.34 15.95 -0.35
N GLY A 269 -23.12 16.48 -0.56
CA GLY A 269 -22.80 17.83 -0.09
C GLY A 269 -23.77 18.84 -0.70
N PRO A 270 -24.07 19.96 -0.01
CA PRO A 270 -25.01 20.94 -0.49
C PRO A 270 -24.54 21.51 -1.83
N GLU A 271 -25.39 21.38 -2.84
CA GLU A 271 -25.29 22.12 -4.10
C GLU A 271 -25.10 23.60 -3.80
N GLY A 272 -23.95 24.14 -4.20
CA GLY A 272 -23.73 25.59 -4.18
C GLY A 272 -24.75 26.27 -5.07
N LYS A 273 -25.74 26.89 -4.46
CA LYS A 273 -26.56 27.91 -5.15
C LYS A 273 -25.65 29.10 -5.42
N ASP A 274 -25.36 29.31 -6.69
CA ASP A 274 -24.89 30.59 -7.20
C ASP A 274 -25.94 31.67 -6.91
N PRO A 275 -25.60 32.79 -6.30
CA PRO A 275 -26.43 33.98 -6.32
C PRO A 275 -26.08 34.83 -7.53
N SER A 276 -27.04 35.02 -8.37
CA SER A 276 -27.13 36.06 -9.42
C SER A 276 -26.71 37.45 -8.97
#